data_395f8f47f4e5ef5facec524ed307798c
#
_entry.id   395f8f47f4e5ef5facec524ed307798c
#
_cell.length_a   1.000
_cell.length_b   1.000
_cell.length_c   1.000
_cell.angle_alpha   90.00
_cell.angle_beta   90.00
_cell.angle_gamma   90.00
#
_symmetry.space_group_name_H-M   'P 1'
#
loop_
_entity.id
_entity.type
_entity.pdbx_description
1 polymer ?
#
loop_
_entity_poly.entity_id
_entity_poly.type
_entity_poly.pdbx_seq_one_letter_code
_entity_poly.pdbx_strand_id
1 'polypeptide(L)'
;MTQAAYQPSMLDLTDAGPTVQSLPGQIRRHQLSRGAWVDHLPGWVHGSDTVLDTLLTEVPWRAERRTMFDNEVDVPRLLCWYDGDAPLPHPVLTAARAALTRHYAPELGEPFVTAGMCLYRSGRDSVAWHGDTIGRSAHTDTVVAIVSFGAPRPLLLRPRGGGDSLRFPVGHGDLIVMGGSCQRTWEHAVPKTTRPVGPRVSVQFRPVDVA
;
A
#
# COMPACT_ATOMS: atom_id res chain seq x y z
N MET A 1 13.88 -18.86 20.06
CA MET A 1 13.64 -17.57 19.37
C MET A 1 12.14 -17.36 19.35
N THR A 2 11.64 -16.54 20.24
CA THR A 2 10.20 -16.29 20.38
C THR A 2 9.77 -15.38 19.23
N GLN A 3 9.02 -15.93 18.30
CA GLN A 3 8.34 -15.17 17.26
C GLN A 3 7.35 -14.24 17.98
N ALA A 4 7.45 -12.93 17.75
CA ALA A 4 6.45 -11.99 18.25
C ALA A 4 5.13 -12.33 17.53
N ALA A 5 4.28 -13.12 18.19
CA ALA A 5 2.98 -13.47 17.68
C ALA A 5 2.12 -12.19 17.66
N TYR A 6 1.56 -11.87 16.50
CA TYR A 6 0.45 -10.94 16.41
C TYR A 6 -0.70 -11.48 17.26
N GLN A 7 -1.24 -10.68 18.16
CA GLN A 7 -2.36 -11.09 19.01
C GLN A 7 -3.64 -10.49 18.42
N PRO A 8 -4.60 -11.31 17.95
CA PRO A 8 -5.87 -10.82 17.42
C PRO A 8 -6.61 -9.95 18.44
N SER A 9 -7.26 -8.91 17.98
CA SER A 9 -8.12 -8.08 18.81
C SER A 9 -9.40 -8.84 19.16
N MET A 10 -9.81 -8.78 20.43
CA MET A 10 -11.10 -9.38 20.87
C MET A 10 -12.32 -8.74 20.20
N LEU A 11 -12.17 -7.61 19.50
CA LEU A 11 -13.23 -6.95 18.72
C LEU A 11 -13.45 -7.58 17.34
N ASP A 12 -12.53 -8.43 16.87
CA ASP A 12 -12.63 -9.13 15.58
C ASP A 12 -13.46 -10.44 15.67
N LEU A 13 -14.02 -10.74 16.84
CA LEU A 13 -14.82 -11.97 17.09
C LEU A 13 -16.29 -11.87 16.65
N THR A 14 -16.69 -10.84 15.91
CA THR A 14 -18.02 -10.82 15.30
C THR A 14 -18.02 -11.66 14.02
N ASP A 15 -19.03 -12.52 13.85
CA ASP A 15 -19.26 -13.41 12.69
C ASP A 15 -19.42 -12.69 11.33
N ALA A 16 -19.28 -11.39 11.29
CA ALA A 16 -19.26 -10.60 10.07
C ALA A 16 -17.84 -10.66 9.48
N GLY A 17 -17.69 -11.31 8.32
CA GLY A 17 -16.43 -11.38 7.59
C GLY A 17 -15.79 -10.01 7.32
N PRO A 18 -14.53 -9.96 6.80
CA PRO A 18 -13.83 -8.71 6.57
C PRO A 18 -14.62 -7.71 5.70
N THR A 19 -14.67 -6.45 6.14
CA THR A 19 -15.43 -5.38 5.47
C THR A 19 -14.61 -4.10 5.33
N VAL A 20 -14.95 -3.29 4.34
CA VAL A 20 -14.42 -1.94 4.18
C VAL A 20 -15.41 -0.91 4.73
N GLN A 21 -14.88 0.10 5.43
CA GLN A 21 -15.70 1.20 5.92
C GLN A 21 -16.05 2.19 4.80
N SER A 22 -17.08 3.01 5.04
CA SER A 22 -17.40 4.14 4.17
C SER A 22 -16.26 5.17 4.19
N LEU A 23 -15.86 5.66 3.01
CA LEU A 23 -14.79 6.67 2.89
C LEU A 23 -15.27 8.12 3.18
N PRO A 24 -16.48 8.56 2.75
CA PRO A 24 -16.90 9.95 2.94
C PRO A 24 -16.90 10.39 4.41
N GLY A 25 -16.29 11.54 4.68
CA GLY A 25 -16.26 12.17 6.01
C GLY A 25 -15.28 11.59 7.02
N GLN A 26 -14.59 10.48 6.71
CA GLN A 26 -13.63 9.84 7.63
C GLN A 26 -12.17 10.04 7.20
N ILE A 27 -11.92 10.29 5.93
CA ILE A 27 -10.58 10.47 5.38
C ILE A 27 -9.99 11.81 5.83
N ARG A 28 -8.75 11.75 6.31
CA ARG A 28 -7.96 12.96 6.59
C ARG A 28 -7.01 13.24 5.43
N ARG A 29 -7.31 14.33 4.68
CA ARG A 29 -6.44 14.79 3.58
C ARG A 29 -5.34 15.72 4.08
N HIS A 30 -4.11 15.41 3.71
CA HIS A 30 -2.93 16.22 3.90
C HIS A 30 -2.52 16.82 2.56
N GLN A 31 -2.68 18.14 2.42
CA GLN A 31 -2.20 18.84 1.23
C GLN A 31 -0.68 18.95 1.28
N LEU A 32 -0.06 18.61 0.17
CA LEU A 32 1.38 18.70 -0.04
C LEU A 32 1.70 19.81 -1.05
N SER A 33 2.99 20.12 -1.24
CA SER A 33 3.40 21.09 -2.25
C SER A 33 3.15 20.59 -3.68
N ARG A 34 3.07 21.52 -4.61
CA ARG A 34 2.97 21.29 -6.07
C ARG A 34 1.71 20.53 -6.51
N GLY A 35 0.60 20.64 -5.76
CA GLY A 35 -0.66 19.96 -6.08
C GLY A 35 -0.71 18.49 -5.70
N ALA A 36 0.30 17.98 -4.99
CA ALA A 36 0.27 16.64 -4.39
C ALA A 36 -0.58 16.62 -3.12
N TRP A 37 -1.15 15.48 -2.79
CA TRP A 37 -1.87 15.26 -1.55
C TRP A 37 -1.77 13.81 -1.07
N VAL A 38 -2.01 13.60 0.22
CA VAL A 38 -2.09 12.28 0.84
C VAL A 38 -3.36 12.20 1.68
N ASP A 39 -4.17 11.19 1.43
CA ASP A 39 -5.29 10.82 2.28
C ASP A 39 -4.88 9.67 3.18
N HIS A 40 -5.27 9.72 4.46
CA HIS A 40 -4.98 8.67 5.43
C HIS A 40 -6.23 8.35 6.25
N LEU A 41 -6.55 7.06 6.34
CA LEU A 41 -7.65 6.53 7.12
C LEU A 41 -7.20 5.27 7.85
N PRO A 42 -6.86 5.38 9.16
CA PRO A 42 -6.54 4.22 9.97
C PRO A 42 -7.74 3.28 10.13
N GLY A 43 -7.48 1.96 10.12
CA GLY A 43 -8.48 0.93 10.37
C GLY A 43 -9.62 0.89 9.34
N TRP A 44 -9.38 1.25 8.09
CA TRP A 44 -10.39 1.26 7.04
C TRP A 44 -10.97 -0.14 6.73
N VAL A 45 -10.16 -1.19 6.87
CA VAL A 45 -10.61 -2.58 6.71
C VAL A 45 -10.77 -3.20 8.09
N HIS A 46 -11.99 -3.61 8.42
CA HIS A 46 -12.28 -4.40 9.62
C HIS A 46 -12.11 -5.90 9.35
N GLY A 47 -11.86 -6.70 10.39
CA GLY A 47 -11.63 -8.15 10.25
C GLY A 47 -10.38 -8.49 9.45
N SER A 48 -9.40 -7.61 9.48
CA SER A 48 -8.22 -7.66 8.62
C SER A 48 -7.23 -8.79 8.95
N ASP A 49 -7.37 -9.47 10.10
CA ASP A 49 -6.54 -10.62 10.49
C ASP A 49 -6.70 -11.78 9.51
N THR A 50 -7.95 -12.16 9.21
CA THR A 50 -8.23 -13.25 8.26
C THR A 50 -7.77 -12.90 6.85
N VAL A 51 -7.81 -11.62 6.48
CA VAL A 51 -7.25 -11.14 5.20
C VAL A 51 -5.74 -11.31 5.18
N LEU A 52 -5.05 -10.94 6.26
CA LEU A 52 -3.60 -11.11 6.34
C LEU A 52 -3.20 -12.57 6.21
N ASP A 53 -3.87 -13.48 6.90
CA ASP A 53 -3.59 -14.92 6.84
C ASP A 53 -3.76 -15.46 5.41
N THR A 54 -4.85 -15.10 4.73
CA THR A 54 -5.07 -15.44 3.32
C THR A 54 -3.94 -14.89 2.44
N LEU A 55 -3.56 -13.62 2.62
CA LEU A 55 -2.50 -13.00 1.81
C LEU A 55 -1.13 -13.66 2.03
N LEU A 56 -0.83 -14.08 3.25
CA LEU A 56 0.44 -14.74 3.55
C LEU A 56 0.53 -16.15 2.95
N THR A 57 -0.59 -16.88 2.86
CA THR A 57 -0.64 -18.29 2.49
C THR A 57 -1.00 -18.53 1.02
N GLU A 58 -1.85 -17.70 0.41
CA GLU A 58 -2.41 -17.98 -0.91
C GLU A 58 -1.79 -17.14 -2.04
N VAL A 59 -1.16 -15.99 -1.71
CA VAL A 59 -0.52 -15.16 -2.73
C VAL A 59 0.78 -15.83 -3.22
N PRO A 60 0.97 -15.98 -4.54
CA PRO A 60 2.18 -16.57 -5.12
C PRO A 60 3.37 -15.59 -5.08
N TRP A 61 3.88 -15.34 -3.89
CA TRP A 61 4.97 -14.41 -3.65
C TRP A 61 6.23 -14.77 -4.42
N ARG A 62 6.84 -13.76 -5.07
CA ARG A 62 8.07 -13.90 -5.85
C ARG A 62 9.17 -13.01 -5.32
N ALA A 63 10.38 -13.56 -5.21
CA ALA A 63 11.58 -12.76 -5.05
C ALA A 63 12.01 -12.22 -6.41
N GLU A 64 12.34 -10.95 -6.47
CA GLU A 64 12.85 -10.30 -7.69
C GLU A 64 14.28 -9.83 -7.48
N ARG A 65 15.02 -9.77 -8.56
CA ARG A 65 16.32 -9.12 -8.68
C ARG A 65 16.22 -7.97 -9.66
N ARG A 66 16.91 -6.89 -9.39
CA ARG A 66 16.96 -5.73 -10.28
C ARG A 66 18.40 -5.31 -10.49
N THR A 67 18.74 -4.94 -11.70
CA THR A 67 20.04 -4.34 -11.99
C THR A 67 20.04 -2.90 -11.48
N MET A 68 20.94 -2.58 -10.56
CA MET A 68 21.17 -1.22 -10.06
C MET A 68 22.68 -0.94 -10.15
N PHE A 69 23.06 0.12 -10.88
CA PHE A 69 24.47 0.50 -11.06
C PHE A 69 25.36 -0.70 -11.49
N ASP A 70 24.94 -1.41 -12.55
CA ASP A 70 25.62 -2.59 -13.12
C ASP A 70 25.75 -3.81 -12.17
N ASN A 71 25.09 -3.79 -11.02
CA ASN A 71 25.02 -4.91 -10.11
C ASN A 71 23.60 -5.46 -9.99
N GLU A 72 23.47 -6.78 -9.96
CA GLU A 72 22.20 -7.42 -9.60
C GLU A 72 22.00 -7.35 -8.09
N VAL A 73 20.90 -6.73 -7.65
CA VAL A 73 20.53 -6.58 -6.24
C VAL A 73 19.20 -7.28 -6.00
N ASP A 74 19.11 -8.02 -4.92
CA ASP A 74 17.83 -8.57 -4.47
C ASP A 74 16.88 -7.45 -4.06
N VAL A 75 15.64 -7.48 -4.57
CA VAL A 75 14.58 -6.60 -4.09
C VAL A 75 14.24 -7.01 -2.65
N PRO A 76 14.45 -6.12 -1.65
CA PRO A 76 14.31 -6.50 -0.24
C PRO A 76 12.84 -6.54 0.19
N ARG A 77 12.03 -7.32 -0.47
CA ARG A 77 10.64 -7.72 -0.22
C ARG A 77 10.20 -8.72 -1.29
N LEU A 78 9.12 -9.45 -1.03
CA LEU A 78 8.50 -10.29 -2.06
C LEU A 78 7.39 -9.51 -2.77
N LEU A 79 7.16 -9.84 -4.02
CA LEU A 79 6.22 -9.13 -4.88
C LEU A 79 5.21 -10.10 -5.49
N CYS A 80 4.02 -9.56 -5.79
CA CYS A 80 3.01 -10.20 -6.63
C CYS A 80 2.22 -9.12 -7.36
N TRP A 81 1.71 -9.43 -8.54
CA TRP A 81 0.95 -8.51 -9.36
C TRP A 81 -0.32 -9.18 -9.88
N TYR A 82 -1.43 -8.47 -9.85
CA TYR A 82 -2.71 -8.86 -10.39
C TYR A 82 -3.17 -7.83 -11.42
N ASP A 83 -3.38 -8.26 -12.65
CA ASP A 83 -4.00 -7.45 -13.70
C ASP A 83 -5.51 -7.30 -13.47
N GLY A 84 -6.15 -6.40 -14.21
CA GLY A 84 -7.52 -5.98 -13.93
C GLY A 84 -8.57 -7.08 -13.89
N ASP A 85 -8.44 -8.09 -14.73
CA ASP A 85 -9.37 -9.21 -14.81
C ASP A 85 -9.00 -10.39 -13.89
N ALA A 86 -7.81 -10.35 -13.29
CA ALA A 86 -7.38 -11.39 -12.39
C ALA A 86 -8.18 -11.36 -11.08
N PRO A 87 -8.68 -12.51 -10.59
CA PRO A 87 -9.35 -12.58 -9.31
C PRO A 87 -8.36 -12.25 -8.19
N LEU A 88 -8.74 -11.31 -7.31
CA LEU A 88 -7.93 -10.97 -6.15
C LEU A 88 -8.04 -12.07 -5.08
N PRO A 89 -7.01 -12.29 -4.27
CA PRO A 89 -6.91 -13.43 -3.35
C PRO A 89 -7.95 -13.41 -2.21
N HIS A 90 -8.61 -12.27 -1.97
CA HIS A 90 -9.65 -12.16 -0.96
C HIS A 90 -10.78 -11.22 -1.43
N PRO A 91 -12.08 -11.55 -1.20
CA PRO A 91 -13.22 -10.74 -1.64
C PRO A 91 -13.22 -9.30 -1.14
N VAL A 92 -12.72 -9.05 0.08
CA VAL A 92 -12.62 -7.68 0.63
C VAL A 92 -11.73 -6.77 -0.21
N LEU A 93 -10.73 -7.30 -0.91
CA LEU A 93 -9.87 -6.52 -1.80
C LEU A 93 -10.62 -6.07 -3.06
N THR A 94 -11.52 -6.90 -3.58
CA THR A 94 -12.42 -6.52 -4.67
C THR A 94 -13.38 -5.42 -4.21
N ALA A 95 -13.95 -5.56 -3.03
CA ALA A 95 -14.81 -4.53 -2.42
C ALA A 95 -14.04 -3.22 -2.17
N ALA A 96 -12.79 -3.31 -1.69
CA ALA A 96 -11.90 -2.19 -1.48
C ALA A 96 -11.62 -1.44 -2.81
N ARG A 97 -11.21 -2.16 -3.87
CA ARG A 97 -10.98 -1.58 -5.19
C ARG A 97 -12.21 -0.85 -5.72
N ALA A 98 -13.38 -1.45 -5.59
CA ALA A 98 -14.64 -0.84 -6.02
C ALA A 98 -15.01 0.40 -5.19
N ALA A 99 -14.81 0.39 -3.87
CA ALA A 99 -15.05 1.54 -3.00
C ALA A 99 -14.12 2.71 -3.32
N LEU A 100 -12.82 2.43 -3.52
CA LEU A 100 -11.82 3.41 -3.93
C LEU A 100 -12.14 4.01 -5.30
N THR A 101 -12.50 3.19 -6.29
CA THR A 101 -12.90 3.66 -7.62
C THR A 101 -14.07 4.64 -7.55
N ARG A 102 -15.12 4.31 -6.78
CA ARG A 102 -16.26 5.24 -6.61
C ARG A 102 -15.87 6.53 -5.90
N HIS A 103 -15.04 6.44 -4.86
CA HIS A 103 -14.69 7.61 -4.06
C HIS A 103 -13.78 8.58 -4.81
N TYR A 104 -12.77 8.07 -5.52
CA TYR A 104 -11.79 8.89 -6.24
C TYR A 104 -12.15 9.14 -7.71
N ALA A 105 -13.35 8.76 -8.16
CA ALA A 105 -13.81 9.03 -9.51
C ALA A 105 -13.69 10.52 -9.92
N PRO A 106 -14.01 11.51 -9.04
CA PRO A 106 -13.87 12.93 -9.39
C PRO A 106 -12.43 13.36 -9.66
N GLU A 107 -11.45 12.82 -8.92
CA GLU A 107 -10.04 13.17 -9.04
C GLU A 107 -9.31 12.34 -10.11
N LEU A 108 -9.70 11.08 -10.26
CA LEU A 108 -8.99 10.14 -11.13
C LEU A 108 -9.60 10.05 -12.54
N GLY A 109 -10.93 10.18 -12.66
CA GLY A 109 -11.64 10.07 -13.94
C GLY A 109 -11.73 8.66 -14.53
N GLU A 110 -11.19 7.65 -13.84
CA GLU A 110 -11.12 6.27 -14.30
C GLU A 110 -11.06 5.29 -13.12
N PRO A 111 -11.29 3.98 -13.33
CA PRO A 111 -11.24 2.99 -12.26
C PRO A 111 -9.81 2.64 -11.86
N PHE A 112 -9.65 2.19 -10.61
CA PHE A 112 -8.51 1.37 -10.23
C PHE A 112 -8.64 -0.01 -10.88
N VAL A 113 -7.59 -0.44 -11.58
CA VAL A 113 -7.60 -1.66 -12.40
C VAL A 113 -6.67 -2.71 -11.84
N THR A 114 -5.41 -2.37 -11.58
CA THR A 114 -4.38 -3.31 -11.17
C THR A 114 -4.19 -3.35 -9.66
N ALA A 115 -3.64 -4.44 -9.14
CA ALA A 115 -3.24 -4.56 -7.75
C ALA A 115 -1.81 -5.12 -7.65
N GLY A 116 -0.86 -4.27 -7.32
CA GLY A 116 0.48 -4.68 -6.92
C GLY A 116 0.49 -5.05 -5.44
N MET A 117 1.24 -6.08 -5.06
CA MET A 117 1.37 -6.50 -3.67
C MET A 117 2.83 -6.62 -3.26
N CYS A 118 3.15 -6.15 -2.06
CA CYS A 118 4.47 -6.28 -1.47
C CYS A 118 4.37 -6.94 -0.10
N LEU A 119 5.11 -8.04 0.10
CA LEU A 119 5.29 -8.66 1.40
C LEU A 119 6.64 -8.27 1.99
N TYR A 120 6.59 -7.54 3.10
CA TYR A 120 7.72 -7.25 3.98
C TYR A 120 7.72 -8.29 5.09
N ARG A 121 8.65 -9.24 5.03
CA ARG A 121 8.72 -10.40 5.95
C ARG A 121 9.17 -10.03 7.35
N SER A 122 9.96 -8.95 7.43
CA SER A 122 10.53 -8.45 8.70
C SER A 122 11.00 -7.00 8.55
N GLY A 123 11.62 -6.45 9.59
CA GLY A 123 12.25 -5.13 9.56
C GLY A 123 13.40 -4.98 8.58
N ARG A 124 13.98 -6.07 8.08
CA ARG A 124 15.04 -6.03 7.04
C ARG A 124 14.52 -5.70 5.66
N ASP A 125 13.25 -6.02 5.39
CA ASP A 125 12.60 -5.70 4.13
C ASP A 125 12.20 -4.22 4.06
N SER A 126 12.31 -3.64 2.87
CA SER A 126 12.15 -2.20 2.67
C SER A 126 11.82 -1.86 1.22
N VAL A 127 11.45 -0.62 0.98
CA VAL A 127 11.51 -0.01 -0.34
C VAL A 127 12.25 1.33 -0.22
N ALA A 128 13.22 1.54 -1.11
CA ALA A 128 13.98 2.78 -1.22
C ALA A 128 13.09 3.94 -1.68
N TRP A 129 13.60 5.16 -1.59
CA TRP A 129 12.94 6.35 -2.11
C TRP A 129 12.65 6.22 -3.61
N HIS A 130 11.39 6.34 -4.00
CA HIS A 130 10.93 6.28 -5.39
C HIS A 130 9.55 6.96 -5.52
N GLY A 131 9.16 7.27 -6.73
CA GLY A 131 7.78 7.53 -7.13
C GLY A 131 7.36 6.44 -8.11
N ASP A 132 6.09 6.12 -8.16
CA ASP A 132 5.53 5.23 -9.18
C ASP A 132 5.50 5.99 -10.52
N THR A 133 6.64 6.04 -11.20
CA THR A 133 6.87 6.85 -12.42
C THR A 133 7.07 6.00 -13.67
N ILE A 134 6.62 4.75 -13.65
CA ILE A 134 6.60 3.87 -14.83
C ILE A 134 5.23 4.02 -15.50
N GLY A 135 5.23 4.12 -16.83
CA GLY A 135 4.04 4.41 -17.61
C GLY A 135 3.64 5.88 -17.55
N ARG A 136 2.35 6.17 -17.64
CA ARG A 136 1.83 7.55 -17.74
C ARG A 136 2.01 8.38 -16.46
N SER A 137 2.14 7.77 -15.30
CA SER A 137 2.38 8.48 -14.04
C SER A 137 3.71 9.26 -14.00
N ALA A 138 4.60 9.04 -14.97
CA ALA A 138 5.77 9.88 -15.20
C ALA A 138 5.41 11.30 -15.65
N HIS A 139 4.27 11.50 -16.30
CA HIS A 139 3.91 12.74 -16.99
C HIS A 139 2.57 13.32 -16.57
N THR A 140 1.63 12.50 -16.05
CA THR A 140 0.29 12.92 -15.66
C THR A 140 0.04 12.68 -14.17
N ASP A 141 -0.85 13.47 -13.58
CA ASP A 141 -1.33 13.26 -12.23
C ASP A 141 -2.11 11.95 -12.15
N THR A 142 -1.97 11.26 -11.05
CA THR A 142 -2.63 9.98 -10.82
C THR A 142 -2.92 9.77 -9.34
N VAL A 143 -3.64 8.69 -9.04
CA VAL A 143 -3.97 8.28 -7.67
C VAL A 143 -3.49 6.84 -7.46
N VAL A 144 -2.71 6.62 -6.41
CA VAL A 144 -2.27 5.29 -5.96
C VAL A 144 -2.80 5.07 -4.56
N ALA A 145 -3.62 4.04 -4.37
CA ALA A 145 -4.20 3.70 -3.08
C ALA A 145 -3.53 2.45 -2.49
N ILE A 146 -3.12 2.53 -1.24
CA ILE A 146 -2.42 1.44 -0.53
C ILE A 146 -3.27 1.01 0.66
N VAL A 147 -3.63 -0.27 0.71
CA VAL A 147 -4.20 -0.91 1.90
C VAL A 147 -3.12 -1.76 2.56
N SER A 148 -2.98 -1.63 3.87
CA SER A 148 -1.91 -2.28 4.63
C SER A 148 -2.47 -3.33 5.59
N PHE A 149 -1.82 -4.49 5.65
CA PHE A 149 -2.18 -5.58 6.57
C PHE A 149 -0.95 -6.05 7.33
N GLY A 150 -1.11 -6.38 8.61
CA GLY A 150 -0.05 -6.90 9.48
C GLY A 150 0.72 -5.83 10.24
N ALA A 151 2.00 -6.06 10.49
CA ALA A 151 2.80 -5.23 11.37
C ALA A 151 2.90 -3.77 10.88
N PRO A 152 2.73 -2.77 11.75
CA PRO A 152 2.82 -1.37 11.36
C PRO A 152 4.22 -1.00 10.88
N ARG A 153 4.27 -0.33 9.71
CA ARG A 153 5.50 0.23 9.13
C ARG A 153 5.22 1.65 8.65
N PRO A 154 6.10 2.60 8.93
CA PRO A 154 5.89 3.95 8.43
C PRO A 154 6.05 4.00 6.91
N LEU A 155 5.16 4.76 6.25
CA LEU A 155 5.41 5.29 4.93
C LEU A 155 6.01 6.69 5.10
N LEU A 156 7.19 6.89 4.53
CA LEU A 156 7.86 8.18 4.49
C LEU A 156 7.60 8.83 3.12
N LEU A 157 7.35 10.14 3.10
CA LEU A 157 7.23 10.94 1.89
C LEU A 157 8.15 12.15 1.98
N ARG A 158 8.83 12.51 0.88
CA ARG A 158 9.61 13.73 0.75
C ARG A 158 9.47 14.34 -0.64
N PRO A 159 9.70 15.64 -0.81
CA PRO A 159 9.80 16.22 -2.14
C PRO A 159 10.89 15.52 -2.97
N ARG A 160 10.65 15.33 -4.26
CA ARG A 160 11.68 14.83 -5.19
C ARG A 160 12.87 15.81 -5.24
N GLY A 161 14.07 15.27 -5.15
CA GLY A 161 15.28 16.06 -5.01
C GLY A 161 15.72 16.28 -3.56
N GLY A 162 14.97 15.76 -2.58
CA GLY A 162 15.33 15.80 -1.16
C GLY A 162 14.56 16.87 -0.37
N GLY A 163 14.89 16.96 0.91
CA GLY A 163 14.21 17.82 1.89
C GLY A 163 13.63 17.04 3.04
N ASP A 164 12.89 17.74 3.91
CA ASP A 164 12.27 17.13 5.09
C ASP A 164 11.24 16.07 4.69
N SER A 165 11.27 14.96 5.40
CA SER A 165 10.35 13.86 5.16
C SER A 165 9.16 13.89 6.13
N LEU A 166 7.98 13.71 5.57
CA LEU A 166 6.76 13.42 6.33
C LEU A 166 6.70 11.94 6.65
N ARG A 167 6.12 11.63 7.81
CA ARG A 167 5.98 10.26 8.30
C ARG A 167 4.52 9.95 8.55
N PHE A 168 4.00 8.96 7.83
CA PHE A 168 2.67 8.42 8.05
C PHE A 168 2.80 7.05 8.74
N PRO A 169 2.25 6.87 9.95
CA PRO A 169 2.13 5.54 10.53
C PRO A 169 1.10 4.76 9.71
N VAL A 170 1.47 3.60 9.17
CA VAL A 170 0.56 2.76 8.41
C VAL A 170 0.54 1.38 9.06
N GLY A 171 -0.59 1.03 9.64
CA GLY A 171 -0.83 -0.17 10.42
C GLY A 171 -1.75 -1.18 9.73
N HIS A 172 -2.32 -2.05 10.54
CA HIS A 172 -3.20 -3.12 10.11
C HIS A 172 -4.58 -2.60 9.74
N GLY A 173 -5.06 -2.91 8.53
CA GLY A 173 -6.34 -2.42 8.00
C GLY A 173 -6.32 -0.95 7.55
N ASP A 174 -5.17 -0.26 7.59
CA ASP A 174 -5.08 1.16 7.23
C ASP A 174 -5.12 1.38 5.72
N LEU A 175 -5.75 2.48 5.33
CA LEU A 175 -5.70 3.03 3.98
C LEU A 175 -4.81 4.27 3.95
N ILE A 176 -3.92 4.35 2.95
CA ILE A 176 -3.21 5.57 2.58
C ILE A 176 -3.28 5.75 1.07
N VAL A 177 -3.60 6.96 0.61
CA VAL A 177 -3.75 7.27 -0.81
C VAL A 177 -2.90 8.47 -1.16
N MET A 178 -2.13 8.33 -2.22
CA MET A 178 -1.28 9.39 -2.77
C MET A 178 -1.87 9.86 -4.10
N GLY A 179 -2.16 11.15 -4.23
CA GLY A 179 -2.82 11.66 -5.40
C GLY A 179 -2.29 13.01 -5.90
N GLY A 180 -2.89 13.49 -7.00
CA GLY A 180 -2.42 14.64 -7.73
C GLY A 180 -1.02 14.40 -8.30
N SER A 181 -0.14 15.38 -8.19
CA SER A 181 1.23 15.27 -8.69
C SER A 181 2.17 14.40 -7.83
N CYS A 182 1.64 13.68 -6.82
CA CYS A 182 2.47 13.02 -5.80
C CYS A 182 3.53 12.09 -6.41
N GLN A 183 3.17 11.26 -7.39
CA GLN A 183 4.11 10.31 -8.00
C GLN A 183 5.22 11.01 -8.80
N ARG A 184 4.97 12.20 -9.35
CA ARG A 184 5.93 12.97 -10.14
C ARG A 184 6.80 13.89 -9.31
N THR A 185 6.25 14.49 -8.24
CA THR A 185 6.88 15.57 -7.50
C THR A 185 7.36 15.19 -6.11
N TRP A 186 6.93 14.02 -5.61
CA TRP A 186 7.32 13.44 -4.33
C TRP A 186 7.90 12.05 -4.52
N GLU A 187 8.61 11.58 -3.52
CA GLU A 187 9.11 10.22 -3.38
C GLU A 187 8.59 9.63 -2.09
N HIS A 188 8.39 8.33 -2.08
CA HIS A 188 8.00 7.61 -0.89
C HIS A 188 8.91 6.41 -0.61
N ALA A 189 8.97 5.98 0.65
CA ALA A 189 9.82 4.88 1.09
C ALA A 189 9.23 4.15 2.30
N VAL A 190 9.55 2.87 2.43
CA VAL A 190 9.39 2.11 3.67
C VAL A 190 10.80 1.76 4.18
N PRO A 191 11.28 2.42 5.22
CA PRO A 191 12.67 2.24 5.69
C PRO A 191 12.88 0.88 6.37
N LYS A 192 14.10 0.36 6.33
CA LYS A 192 14.51 -0.76 7.19
C LYS A 192 14.40 -0.37 8.66
N THR A 193 14.19 -1.37 9.52
CA THR A 193 14.22 -1.19 10.97
C THR A 193 14.94 -2.36 11.63
N THR A 194 15.68 -2.07 12.68
CA THR A 194 16.31 -3.08 13.54
C THR A 194 15.36 -3.59 14.63
N ARG A 195 14.23 -2.90 14.85
CA ARG A 195 13.21 -3.36 15.79
C ARG A 195 12.59 -4.67 15.29
N PRO A 196 12.34 -5.64 16.17
CA PRO A 196 11.57 -6.83 15.83
C PRO A 196 10.17 -6.40 15.36
N VAL A 197 9.81 -6.77 14.13
CA VAL A 197 8.48 -6.54 13.55
C VAL A 197 8.06 -7.78 12.77
N GLY A 198 6.78 -8.10 12.83
CA GLY A 198 6.16 -9.17 12.08
C GLY A 198 6.02 -8.85 10.58
N PRO A 199 5.40 -9.77 9.83
CA PRO A 199 5.14 -9.57 8.42
C PRO A 199 4.14 -8.43 8.20
N ARG A 200 4.30 -7.74 7.06
CA ARG A 200 3.37 -6.73 6.55
C ARG A 200 3.14 -6.96 5.07
N VAL A 201 1.89 -6.95 4.67
CA VAL A 201 1.50 -6.90 3.26
C VAL A 201 0.97 -5.50 2.95
N SER A 202 1.41 -4.92 1.84
CA SER A 202 0.77 -3.74 1.26
C SER A 202 0.17 -4.09 -0.09
N VAL A 203 -1.10 -3.72 -0.30
CA VAL A 203 -1.84 -3.90 -1.56
C VAL A 203 -1.99 -2.53 -2.19
N GLN A 204 -1.38 -2.33 -3.37
CA GLN A 204 -1.39 -1.06 -4.09
C GLN A 204 -2.36 -1.16 -5.26
N PHE A 205 -3.48 -0.44 -5.19
CA PHE A 205 -4.40 -0.28 -6.31
C PHE A 205 -3.98 0.90 -7.19
N ARG A 206 -3.93 0.67 -8.50
CA ARG A 206 -3.54 1.65 -9.50
C ARG A 206 -4.50 1.64 -10.69
N PRO A 207 -4.68 2.78 -11.38
CA PRO A 207 -5.33 2.81 -12.68
C PRO A 207 -4.46 2.07 -13.73
N VAL A 208 -4.97 1.98 -14.94
CA VAL A 208 -4.24 1.35 -16.04
C VAL A 208 -2.95 2.14 -16.35
N ASP A 209 -1.90 1.43 -16.76
CA ASP A 209 -0.61 2.00 -17.19
C ASP A 209 0.07 2.90 -16.13
N VAL A 210 -0.04 2.50 -14.85
CA VAL A 210 0.65 3.12 -13.70
C VAL A 210 1.35 2.03 -12.90
N ALA A 211 2.68 2.14 -12.71
CA ALA A 211 3.52 1.20 -11.95
C ALA A 211 4.73 1.89 -11.30
#